data_124ee602b540d5f34af411eb1e6ada96
#
_entry.id   124ee602b540d5f34af411eb1e6ada96
#
_cell.length_a   1.000
_cell.length_b   1.000
_cell.length_c   1.000
_cell.angle_alpha   90.00
_cell.angle_beta   90.00
_cell.angle_gamma   90.00
#
_symmetry.space_group_name_H-M   'P 1'
#
loop_
_entity.id
_entity.type
_entity.pdbx_description
1 polymer ?
#
loop_
_entity_poly.entity_id
_entity_poly.type
_entity_poly.pdbx_seq_one_letter_code
_entity_poly.pdbx_strand_id
1 'polypeptide(L)'
;MFTGIIESLGKVASVQNVGGDVRLRIETDLDMSDVHLGDSIATNGICLTVIDWGDSWYAADVSRESLNRTTLGSWKAGHPVNVEKAMLPTTRFGGHIVSGHVDAIGEITVVREDARSLYFEVAAPAEIAKYLAEKGSITVDGVSLTINHLRGNILSLNLIPHTAERTNIGTWKAGVKVNLEVDVLARYIERLLLGDKAAEQKTQSNISMSFLAENGFLK
;
A
#
# COMPACT_ATOMS: atom_id res chain seq x y z
N MET A 1 -5.65 -2.36 -12.17
CA MET A 1 -6.69 -2.44 -11.09
C MET A 1 -6.63 -3.83 -10.48
N PHE A 2 -6.81 -3.90 -9.17
CA PHE A 2 -6.67 -5.10 -8.34
C PHE A 2 -7.86 -5.19 -7.38
N THR A 3 -7.98 -6.29 -6.66
CA THR A 3 -9.04 -6.52 -5.68
C THR A 3 -8.54 -6.49 -4.24
N GLY A 4 -7.23 -6.62 -4.04
CA GLY A 4 -6.59 -6.81 -2.74
C GLY A 4 -6.75 -8.24 -2.20
N ILE A 5 -7.06 -9.19 -3.08
CA ILE A 5 -7.07 -10.63 -2.76
C ILE A 5 -5.78 -11.23 -3.30
N ILE A 6 -4.88 -11.56 -2.40
CA ILE A 6 -3.55 -12.06 -2.76
C ILE A 6 -3.66 -13.44 -3.41
N GLU A 7 -3.04 -13.59 -4.57
CA GLU A 7 -3.06 -14.84 -5.34
C GLU A 7 -1.86 -15.73 -4.97
N SER A 8 -0.70 -15.12 -4.67
CA SER A 8 0.50 -15.87 -4.31
C SER A 8 1.40 -15.07 -3.37
N LEU A 9 2.18 -15.80 -2.56
CA LEU A 9 3.37 -15.27 -1.91
C LEU A 9 4.55 -15.38 -2.87
N GLY A 10 5.30 -14.29 -2.97
CA GLY A 10 6.56 -14.25 -3.69
C GLY A 10 7.70 -13.83 -2.79
N LYS A 11 8.87 -13.75 -3.36
CA LYS A 11 10.06 -13.18 -2.71
C LYS A 11 10.89 -12.39 -3.70
N VAL A 12 11.54 -11.36 -3.21
CA VAL A 12 12.51 -10.59 -3.99
C VAL A 12 13.70 -11.49 -4.30
N ALA A 13 13.96 -11.78 -5.57
CA ALA A 13 15.14 -12.52 -6.02
C ALA A 13 16.35 -11.60 -6.15
N SER A 14 16.16 -10.43 -6.74
CA SER A 14 17.23 -9.43 -6.88
C SER A 14 16.70 -8.00 -6.95
N VAL A 15 17.56 -7.06 -6.55
CA VAL A 15 17.37 -5.61 -6.65
C VAL A 15 18.60 -5.05 -7.32
N GLN A 16 18.46 -4.48 -8.52
CA GLN A 16 19.57 -3.96 -9.32
C GLN A 16 19.36 -2.49 -9.64
N ASN A 17 20.38 -1.66 -9.41
CA ASN A 17 20.34 -0.26 -9.85
C ASN A 17 20.59 -0.18 -11.37
N VAL A 18 19.68 0.48 -12.07
CA VAL A 18 19.76 0.68 -13.53
C VAL A 18 19.53 2.15 -13.85
N GLY A 19 20.58 2.90 -14.13
CA GLY A 19 20.48 4.30 -14.57
C GLY A 19 19.86 5.27 -13.55
N GLY A 20 19.79 4.89 -12.28
CA GLY A 20 19.18 5.66 -11.19
C GLY A 20 17.79 5.19 -10.79
N ASP A 21 17.19 4.30 -11.54
CA ASP A 21 16.01 3.51 -11.18
C ASP A 21 16.44 2.13 -10.68
N VAL A 22 15.47 1.32 -10.27
CA VAL A 22 15.72 -0.04 -9.76
C VAL A 22 14.98 -1.06 -10.61
N ARG A 23 15.69 -2.10 -11.01
CA ARG A 23 15.08 -3.31 -11.57
C ARG A 23 14.93 -4.34 -10.48
N LEU A 24 13.68 -4.77 -10.27
CA LEU A 24 13.33 -5.87 -9.39
C LEU A 24 13.12 -7.15 -10.17
N ARG A 25 13.53 -8.27 -9.58
CA ARG A 25 13.09 -9.60 -9.98
C ARG A 25 12.41 -10.26 -8.79
N ILE A 26 11.20 -10.75 -9.00
CA ILE A 26 10.36 -11.43 -8.01
C ILE A 26 10.18 -12.87 -8.43
N GLU A 27 10.49 -13.80 -7.54
CA GLU A 27 10.12 -15.21 -7.67
C GLU A 27 8.75 -15.43 -7.02
N THR A 28 7.89 -16.24 -7.65
CA THR A 28 6.51 -16.48 -7.20
C THR A 28 5.99 -17.79 -7.78
N ASP A 29 5.04 -18.41 -7.06
CA ASP A 29 4.26 -19.56 -7.55
C ASP A 29 2.96 -19.11 -8.26
N LEU A 30 2.85 -17.82 -8.60
CA LEU A 30 1.74 -17.28 -9.39
C LEU A 30 1.70 -17.96 -10.75
N ASP A 31 0.51 -18.30 -11.22
CA ASP A 31 0.35 -18.76 -12.61
C ASP A 31 0.70 -17.64 -13.59
N MET A 32 1.83 -17.80 -14.28
CA MET A 32 2.37 -16.81 -15.22
C MET A 32 1.98 -17.08 -16.67
N SER A 33 1.16 -18.10 -16.94
CA SER A 33 0.83 -18.57 -18.30
C SER A 33 0.05 -17.56 -19.16
N ASP A 34 -0.68 -16.65 -18.50
CA ASP A 34 -1.49 -15.59 -19.12
C ASP A 34 -0.87 -14.20 -18.98
N VAL A 35 0.37 -14.10 -18.47
CA VAL A 35 1.08 -12.83 -18.29
C VAL A 35 1.77 -12.41 -19.58
N HIS A 36 1.68 -11.12 -19.91
CA HIS A 36 2.29 -10.53 -21.08
C HIS A 36 3.15 -9.30 -20.71
N LEU A 37 4.03 -8.91 -21.62
CA LEU A 37 4.80 -7.68 -21.50
C LEU A 37 3.86 -6.48 -21.35
N GLY A 38 4.08 -5.68 -20.32
CA GLY A 38 3.26 -4.50 -20.02
C GLY A 38 2.09 -4.75 -19.08
N ASP A 39 1.82 -6.00 -18.70
CA ASP A 39 0.81 -6.31 -17.69
C ASP A 39 1.21 -5.74 -16.32
N SER A 40 0.21 -5.46 -15.49
CA SER A 40 0.41 -4.98 -14.13
C SER A 40 0.29 -6.11 -13.12
N ILE A 41 1.25 -6.19 -12.21
CA ILE A 41 1.23 -7.08 -11.05
C ILE A 41 1.42 -6.24 -9.79
N ALA A 42 0.49 -6.33 -8.83
CA ALA A 42 0.65 -5.71 -7.52
C ALA A 42 1.63 -6.52 -6.67
N THR A 43 2.65 -5.87 -6.15
CA THR A 43 3.70 -6.46 -5.33
C THR A 43 3.74 -5.72 -4.00
N ASN A 44 3.27 -6.33 -2.89
CA ASN A 44 2.96 -5.64 -1.64
C ASN A 44 2.12 -4.37 -1.86
N GLY A 45 1.11 -4.45 -2.73
CA GLY A 45 0.22 -3.34 -3.07
C GLY A 45 0.81 -2.28 -4.02
N ILE A 46 2.02 -2.47 -4.51
CA ILE A 46 2.65 -1.56 -5.47
C ILE A 46 2.39 -2.11 -6.88
N CYS A 47 1.69 -1.34 -7.72
CA CYS A 47 1.46 -1.67 -9.12
C CYS A 47 2.79 -1.60 -9.88
N LEU A 48 3.27 -2.74 -10.35
CA LEU A 48 4.49 -2.86 -11.13
C LEU A 48 4.16 -3.36 -12.54
N THR A 49 4.80 -2.77 -13.55
CA THR A 49 4.66 -3.18 -14.95
C THR A 49 5.68 -4.24 -15.28
N VAL A 50 5.22 -5.39 -15.78
CA VAL A 50 6.07 -6.50 -16.20
C VAL A 50 6.88 -6.12 -17.43
N ILE A 51 8.21 -6.25 -17.34
CA ILE A 51 9.16 -6.00 -18.44
C ILE A 51 9.83 -7.28 -18.94
N ASP A 52 9.79 -8.33 -18.13
CA ASP A 52 10.31 -9.65 -18.44
C ASP A 52 9.70 -10.68 -17.47
N TRP A 53 9.51 -11.93 -17.87
CA TRP A 53 8.94 -12.98 -17.03
C TRP A 53 9.33 -14.39 -17.50
N GLY A 54 9.07 -15.36 -16.65
CA GLY A 54 9.18 -16.79 -16.92
C GLY A 54 8.17 -17.55 -16.07
N ASP A 55 8.22 -18.85 -16.07
CA ASP A 55 7.22 -19.73 -15.45
C ASP A 55 7.00 -19.46 -13.94
N SER A 56 8.00 -18.95 -13.24
CA SER A 56 7.96 -18.76 -11.77
C SER A 56 8.57 -17.43 -11.32
N TRP A 57 8.62 -16.43 -12.20
CA TRP A 57 9.17 -15.13 -11.85
C TRP A 57 8.73 -14.04 -12.84
N TYR A 58 8.83 -12.79 -12.40
CA TYR A 58 8.73 -11.62 -13.26
C TYR A 58 9.76 -10.55 -12.85
N ALA A 59 10.03 -9.64 -13.76
CA ALA A 59 10.84 -8.46 -13.51
C ALA A 59 10.05 -7.18 -13.83
N ALA A 60 10.35 -6.13 -13.09
CA ALA A 60 9.76 -4.81 -13.28
C ALA A 60 10.80 -3.71 -12.99
N ASP A 61 10.73 -2.61 -13.73
CA ASP A 61 11.49 -1.40 -13.44
C ASP A 61 10.67 -0.49 -12.50
N VAL A 62 11.33 0.03 -11.47
CA VAL A 62 10.73 0.83 -10.40
C VAL A 62 11.36 2.21 -10.39
N SER A 63 10.50 3.24 -10.48
CA SER A 63 10.92 4.64 -10.44
C SER A 63 11.38 5.06 -9.03
N ARG A 64 12.18 6.14 -8.97
CA ARG A 64 12.57 6.76 -7.69
C ARG A 64 11.38 7.21 -6.85
N GLU A 65 10.29 7.65 -7.48
CA GLU A 65 9.08 8.06 -6.76
C GLU A 65 8.51 6.87 -5.97
N SER A 66 8.38 5.70 -6.60
CA SER A 66 7.91 4.49 -5.94
C SER A 66 8.85 4.04 -4.82
N LEU A 67 10.16 4.16 -5.00
CA LEU A 67 11.16 3.87 -3.96
C LEU A 67 11.00 4.77 -2.74
N ASN A 68 10.67 6.04 -2.94
CA ASN A 68 10.55 7.03 -1.86
C ASN A 68 9.20 6.95 -1.13
N ARG A 69 8.15 6.51 -1.82
CA ARG A 69 6.78 6.48 -1.31
C ARG A 69 6.37 5.17 -0.67
N THR A 70 7.16 4.12 -0.86
CA THR A 70 6.79 2.76 -0.45
C THR A 70 7.91 2.09 0.33
N THR A 71 7.60 0.94 0.94
CA THR A 71 8.60 0.13 1.65
C THR A 71 9.65 -0.48 0.72
N LEU A 72 9.44 -0.43 -0.60
CA LEU A 72 10.29 -1.05 -1.62
C LEU A 72 11.77 -0.61 -1.53
N GLY A 73 12.02 0.65 -1.16
CA GLY A 73 13.39 1.15 -0.98
C GLY A 73 14.22 0.41 0.08
N SER A 74 13.57 -0.36 0.96
CA SER A 74 14.21 -1.18 2.00
C SER A 74 14.34 -2.67 1.62
N TRP A 75 13.76 -3.11 0.51
CA TRP A 75 13.73 -4.53 0.16
C TRP A 75 15.10 -5.04 -0.26
N LYS A 76 15.35 -6.30 0.07
CA LYS A 76 16.56 -7.06 -0.28
C LYS A 76 16.17 -8.44 -0.78
N ALA A 77 17.11 -9.14 -1.41
CA ALA A 77 16.90 -10.53 -1.78
C ALA A 77 16.40 -11.35 -0.58
N GLY A 78 15.38 -12.17 -0.80
CA GLY A 78 14.67 -12.96 0.21
C GLY A 78 13.50 -12.22 0.88
N HIS A 79 13.26 -10.91 0.64
CA HIS A 79 12.11 -10.20 1.22
C HIS A 79 10.80 -10.79 0.71
N PRO A 80 9.87 -11.22 1.60
CA PRO A 80 8.59 -11.79 1.20
C PRO A 80 7.66 -10.70 0.67
N VAL A 81 6.91 -11.01 -0.39
CA VAL A 81 5.97 -10.08 -1.00
C VAL A 81 4.65 -10.76 -1.33
N ASN A 82 3.54 -10.06 -1.12
CA ASN A 82 2.22 -10.43 -1.62
C ASN A 82 2.14 -10.10 -3.10
N VAL A 83 1.56 -11.01 -3.89
CA VAL A 83 1.48 -10.86 -5.35
C VAL A 83 0.04 -11.08 -5.79
N GLU A 84 -0.47 -10.15 -6.63
CA GLU A 84 -1.79 -10.21 -7.26
C GLU A 84 -1.68 -9.69 -8.69
N LYS A 85 -2.20 -10.45 -9.69
CA LYS A 85 -2.30 -9.96 -11.08
C LYS A 85 -3.40 -8.91 -11.22
N ALA A 86 -3.27 -8.03 -12.19
CA ALA A 86 -4.37 -7.14 -12.55
C ALA A 86 -5.62 -7.95 -12.91
N MET A 87 -6.77 -7.49 -12.37
CA MET A 87 -8.04 -8.18 -12.56
C MET A 87 -8.47 -8.19 -14.04
N LEU A 88 -9.04 -9.30 -14.46
CA LEU A 88 -9.77 -9.45 -15.71
C LEU A 88 -11.26 -9.05 -15.52
N PRO A 89 -12.02 -8.76 -16.58
CA PRO A 89 -13.46 -8.50 -16.48
C PRO A 89 -14.27 -9.65 -15.85
N THR A 90 -13.69 -10.85 -15.83
CA THR A 90 -14.29 -12.08 -15.27
C THR A 90 -13.84 -12.40 -13.86
N THR A 91 -12.87 -11.64 -13.30
CA THR A 91 -12.35 -11.86 -11.94
C THR A 91 -13.45 -11.59 -10.90
N ARG A 92 -13.54 -12.44 -9.88
CA ARG A 92 -14.42 -12.17 -8.74
C ARG A 92 -13.92 -10.98 -7.94
N PHE A 93 -14.81 -10.05 -7.65
CA PHE A 93 -14.51 -8.87 -6.84
C PHE A 93 -14.68 -9.22 -5.35
N GLY A 94 -13.66 -9.85 -4.77
CA GLY A 94 -13.69 -10.37 -3.40
C GLY A 94 -13.25 -9.38 -2.31
N GLY A 95 -12.57 -8.29 -2.69
CA GLY A 95 -12.09 -7.24 -1.77
C GLY A 95 -12.76 -5.90 -2.03
N HIS A 96 -11.96 -4.87 -2.39
CA HIS A 96 -12.44 -3.55 -2.80
C HIS A 96 -11.66 -3.05 -4.04
N ILE A 97 -11.96 -1.85 -4.53
CA ILE A 97 -11.25 -1.27 -5.67
C ILE A 97 -9.85 -0.84 -5.22
N VAL A 98 -8.85 -1.58 -5.68
CA VAL A 98 -7.43 -1.33 -5.38
C VAL A 98 -6.72 -0.90 -6.66
N SER A 99 -6.02 0.23 -6.60
CA SER A 99 -5.29 0.75 -7.76
C SER A 99 -3.85 0.26 -7.82
N GLY A 100 -3.29 -0.13 -6.68
CA GLY A 100 -1.87 -0.44 -6.54
C GLY A 100 -1.03 0.83 -6.40
N HIS A 101 -1.66 1.93 -5.99
CA HIS A 101 -1.00 3.22 -5.80
C HIS A 101 -0.92 3.53 -4.29
N VAL A 102 0.16 3.04 -3.70
CA VAL A 102 0.43 3.23 -2.27
C VAL A 102 0.41 4.70 -1.88
N ASP A 103 -0.36 5.04 -0.87
CA ASP A 103 -0.52 6.40 -0.37
C ASP A 103 0.52 6.77 0.66
N ALA A 104 0.88 5.81 1.51
CA ALA A 104 1.78 6.05 2.63
C ALA A 104 2.41 4.76 3.16
N ILE A 105 3.44 4.92 3.98
CA ILE A 105 4.02 3.84 4.78
C ILE A 105 3.44 3.92 6.18
N GLY A 106 2.78 2.85 6.64
CA GLY A 106 2.36 2.67 8.02
C GLY A 106 3.34 1.86 8.83
N GLU A 107 3.06 1.72 10.12
CA GLU A 107 3.83 0.91 11.04
C GLU A 107 2.92 0.00 11.86
N ILE A 108 3.24 -1.30 11.91
CA ILE A 108 2.59 -2.23 12.83
C ILE A 108 3.04 -1.88 14.25
N THR A 109 2.11 -1.49 15.12
CA THR A 109 2.43 -1.09 16.50
C THR A 109 2.11 -2.16 17.52
N VAL A 110 1.08 -2.98 17.26
CA VAL A 110 0.65 -4.08 18.13
C VAL A 110 0.39 -5.32 17.30
N VAL A 111 0.82 -6.47 17.81
CA VAL A 111 0.46 -7.79 17.31
C VAL A 111 0.11 -8.67 18.51
N ARG A 112 -1.06 -9.29 18.51
CA ARG A 112 -1.46 -10.24 19.55
C ARG A 112 -2.44 -11.29 19.01
N GLU A 113 -2.46 -12.42 19.64
CA GLU A 113 -3.51 -13.41 19.39
C GLU A 113 -4.85 -12.92 19.95
N ASP A 114 -5.93 -13.21 19.24
CA ASP A 114 -7.31 -12.93 19.61
C ASP A 114 -8.16 -14.16 19.26
N ALA A 115 -8.29 -15.07 20.22
CA ALA A 115 -8.86 -16.40 20.06
C ALA A 115 -8.17 -17.18 18.91
N ARG A 116 -8.85 -17.38 17.77
CA ARG A 116 -8.30 -18.05 16.59
C ARG A 116 -7.76 -17.05 15.55
N SER A 117 -7.90 -15.76 15.80
CA SER A 117 -7.50 -14.69 14.90
C SER A 117 -6.23 -13.99 15.39
N LEU A 118 -5.62 -13.20 14.51
CA LEU A 118 -4.54 -12.29 14.84
C LEU A 118 -5.06 -10.86 14.86
N TYR A 119 -4.84 -10.17 15.97
CA TYR A 119 -5.16 -8.75 16.12
C TYR A 119 -3.91 -7.91 15.86
N PHE A 120 -4.08 -6.85 15.07
CA PHE A 120 -3.03 -5.89 14.76
C PHE A 120 -3.53 -4.46 15.02
N GLU A 121 -2.62 -3.59 15.46
CA GLU A 121 -2.77 -2.15 15.32
C GLU A 121 -1.73 -1.63 14.33
N VAL A 122 -2.18 -0.73 13.45
CA VAL A 122 -1.34 -0.08 12.45
C VAL A 122 -1.44 1.42 12.64
N ALA A 123 -0.31 2.09 12.84
CA ALA A 123 -0.23 3.54 12.83
C ALA A 123 -0.08 4.02 11.40
N ALA A 124 -1.08 4.74 10.89
CA ALA A 124 -1.04 5.41 9.61
C ALA A 124 -0.50 6.85 9.78
N PRO A 125 0.17 7.43 8.78
CA PRO A 125 0.49 8.84 8.78
C PRO A 125 -0.76 9.73 8.86
N ALA A 126 -0.63 10.89 9.52
CA ALA A 126 -1.76 11.78 9.80
C ALA A 126 -2.45 12.29 8.52
N GLU A 127 -1.70 12.44 7.42
CA GLU A 127 -2.20 12.94 6.14
C GLU A 127 -3.23 12.02 5.48
N ILE A 128 -3.20 10.72 5.75
CA ILE A 128 -4.18 9.78 5.21
C ILE A 128 -5.29 9.43 6.21
N ALA A 129 -5.17 9.84 7.49
CA ALA A 129 -6.12 9.47 8.55
C ALA A 129 -7.58 9.85 8.23
N LYS A 130 -7.80 10.96 7.52
CA LYS A 130 -9.14 11.43 7.11
C LYS A 130 -9.86 10.52 6.11
N TYR A 131 -9.15 9.62 5.44
CA TYR A 131 -9.71 8.65 4.51
C TYR A 131 -10.05 7.31 5.16
N LEU A 132 -9.65 7.13 6.42
CA LEU A 132 -9.90 5.90 7.18
C LEU A 132 -11.26 5.98 7.86
N ALA A 133 -12.01 4.88 7.81
CA ALA A 133 -13.31 4.79 8.47
C ALA A 133 -13.48 3.43 9.13
N GLU A 134 -14.11 3.39 10.32
CA GLU A 134 -14.51 2.11 10.93
C GLU A 134 -15.44 1.35 9.99
N LYS A 135 -15.20 0.06 9.83
CA LYS A 135 -15.88 -0.83 8.87
C LYS A 135 -15.63 -0.50 7.39
N GLY A 136 -14.78 0.49 7.10
CA GLY A 136 -14.29 0.75 5.76
C GLY A 136 -13.15 -0.19 5.37
N SER A 137 -12.75 -0.13 4.10
CA SER A 137 -11.66 -0.91 3.54
C SER A 137 -10.35 -0.11 3.51
N ILE A 138 -9.25 -0.85 3.61
CA ILE A 138 -7.89 -0.36 3.40
C ILE A 138 -7.07 -1.52 2.82
N THR A 139 -6.07 -1.24 1.99
CA THR A 139 -5.04 -2.24 1.74
C THR A 139 -3.84 -2.04 2.65
N VAL A 140 -3.32 -3.14 3.15
CA VAL A 140 -2.03 -3.18 3.85
C VAL A 140 -1.16 -4.21 3.14
N ASP A 141 -0.01 -3.77 2.60
CA ASP A 141 0.82 -4.57 1.69
C ASP A 141 0.01 -5.27 0.58
N GLY A 142 -0.97 -4.55 0.01
CA GLY A 142 -1.85 -5.04 -1.05
C GLY A 142 -3.01 -5.90 -0.59
N VAL A 143 -3.09 -6.30 0.67
CA VAL A 143 -4.19 -7.11 1.20
C VAL A 143 -5.38 -6.23 1.53
N SER A 144 -6.54 -6.52 0.96
CA SER A 144 -7.82 -5.85 1.29
C SER A 144 -8.29 -6.26 2.68
N LEU A 145 -8.37 -5.31 3.59
CA LEU A 145 -8.71 -5.53 4.99
C LEU A 145 -9.79 -4.56 5.47
N THR A 146 -10.60 -5.03 6.41
CA THR A 146 -11.62 -4.21 7.07
C THR A 146 -11.04 -3.56 8.32
N ILE A 147 -11.19 -2.26 8.45
CA ILE A 147 -10.86 -1.51 9.66
C ILE A 147 -11.91 -1.81 10.74
N ASN A 148 -11.52 -2.46 11.84
CA ASN A 148 -12.45 -2.78 12.91
C ASN A 148 -12.76 -1.59 13.80
N HIS A 149 -11.70 -0.90 14.25
CA HIS A 149 -11.80 0.32 15.06
C HIS A 149 -10.75 1.32 14.62
N LEU A 150 -11.05 2.59 14.82
CA LEU A 150 -10.17 3.70 14.52
C LEU A 150 -10.03 4.62 15.73
N ARG A 151 -8.78 4.88 16.17
CA ARG A 151 -8.45 5.80 17.23
C ARG A 151 -7.42 6.82 16.73
N GLY A 152 -7.91 7.98 16.30
CA GLY A 152 -7.08 8.96 15.61
C GLY A 152 -6.58 8.40 14.27
N ASN A 153 -5.28 8.18 14.17
CA ASN A 153 -4.62 7.58 13.01
C ASN A 153 -4.18 6.11 13.24
N ILE A 154 -4.58 5.50 14.35
CA ILE A 154 -4.32 4.09 14.65
C ILE A 154 -5.55 3.28 14.28
N LEU A 155 -5.41 2.40 13.32
CA LEU A 155 -6.45 1.47 12.90
C LEU A 155 -6.19 0.07 13.45
N SER A 156 -7.25 -0.65 13.81
CA SER A 156 -7.17 -2.04 14.25
C SER A 156 -7.74 -2.98 13.19
N LEU A 157 -7.07 -4.11 13.06
CA LEU A 157 -7.39 -5.19 12.13
C LEU A 157 -7.52 -6.49 12.91
N ASN A 158 -8.45 -7.35 12.49
CA ASN A 158 -8.57 -8.71 13.02
C ASN A 158 -8.61 -9.70 11.87
N LEU A 159 -7.62 -10.56 11.78
CA LEU A 159 -7.35 -11.39 10.62
C LEU A 159 -7.47 -12.87 10.97
N ILE A 160 -8.21 -13.61 10.13
CA ILE A 160 -8.34 -15.05 10.28
C ILE A 160 -7.04 -15.77 9.90
N PRO A 161 -6.75 -16.96 10.46
CA PRO A 161 -5.52 -17.69 10.22
C PRO A 161 -5.22 -17.91 8.74
N HIS A 162 -6.22 -18.25 7.94
CA HIS A 162 -6.07 -18.50 6.52
C HIS A 162 -5.45 -17.30 5.77
N THR A 163 -5.85 -16.06 6.11
CA THR A 163 -5.27 -14.86 5.50
C THR A 163 -3.80 -14.69 5.88
N ALA A 164 -3.45 -14.94 7.14
CA ALA A 164 -2.07 -14.85 7.61
C ALA A 164 -1.15 -15.92 6.98
N GLU A 165 -1.67 -17.10 6.70
CA GLU A 165 -0.92 -18.20 6.05
C GLU A 165 -0.68 -17.98 4.57
N ARG A 166 -1.56 -17.24 3.92
CA ARG A 166 -1.55 -17.00 2.45
C ARG A 166 -0.94 -15.68 2.04
N THR A 167 -0.49 -14.88 3.00
CA THR A 167 0.07 -13.54 2.77
C THR A 167 1.31 -13.30 3.62
N ASN A 168 2.03 -12.20 3.37
CA ASN A 168 3.18 -11.80 4.19
C ASN A 168 2.80 -11.40 5.62
N ILE A 169 1.50 -11.32 5.96
CA ILE A 169 0.97 -10.94 7.27
C ILE A 169 1.54 -11.83 8.39
N GLY A 170 1.77 -13.11 8.10
CA GLY A 170 2.40 -14.03 9.06
C GLY A 170 3.81 -13.60 9.51
N THR A 171 4.44 -12.66 8.82
CA THR A 171 5.75 -12.10 9.18
C THR A 171 5.66 -10.79 9.97
N TRP A 172 4.47 -10.20 10.12
CA TRP A 172 4.29 -8.92 10.77
C TRP A 172 4.56 -8.99 12.28
N LYS A 173 5.28 -8.01 12.77
CA LYS A 173 5.55 -7.79 14.20
C LYS A 173 5.64 -6.29 14.46
N ALA A 174 5.56 -5.87 15.72
CA ALA A 174 5.71 -4.46 16.08
C ALA A 174 7.02 -3.89 15.51
N GLY A 175 6.92 -2.69 14.92
CA GLY A 175 8.00 -1.96 14.24
C GLY A 175 8.14 -2.28 12.74
N VAL A 176 7.40 -3.26 12.20
CA VAL A 176 7.41 -3.53 10.75
C VAL A 176 6.69 -2.41 10.01
N LYS A 177 7.31 -1.92 8.95
CA LYS A 177 6.72 -0.95 8.02
C LYS A 177 5.94 -1.67 6.94
N VAL A 178 4.77 -1.14 6.60
CA VAL A 178 3.83 -1.70 5.61
C VAL A 178 3.35 -0.62 4.66
N ASN A 179 3.04 -1.00 3.43
CA ASN A 179 2.43 -0.10 2.46
C ASN A 179 0.93 0.05 2.75
N LEU A 180 0.43 1.26 2.76
CA LEU A 180 -0.99 1.58 2.93
C LEU A 180 -1.54 2.23 1.66
N GLU A 181 -2.67 1.71 1.16
CA GLU A 181 -3.48 2.36 0.13
C GLU A 181 -4.89 2.51 0.66
N VAL A 182 -5.40 3.75 0.71
CA VAL A 182 -6.75 4.05 1.15
C VAL A 182 -7.76 3.70 0.05
N ASP A 183 -9.02 3.46 0.43
CA ASP A 183 -10.07 3.27 -0.56
C ASP A 183 -10.16 4.49 -1.49
N VAL A 184 -9.97 4.27 -2.78
CA VAL A 184 -9.94 5.33 -3.80
C VAL A 184 -11.23 6.16 -3.81
N LEU A 185 -12.36 5.61 -3.39
CA LEU A 185 -13.63 6.32 -3.29
C LEU A 185 -13.53 7.51 -2.31
N ALA A 186 -12.80 7.34 -1.19
CA ALA A 186 -12.61 8.42 -0.23
C ALA A 186 -11.88 9.63 -0.84
N ARG A 187 -10.91 9.39 -1.74
CA ARG A 187 -10.18 10.44 -2.47
C ARG A 187 -11.07 11.21 -3.45
N TYR A 188 -11.90 10.49 -4.21
CA TYR A 188 -12.83 11.13 -5.14
C TYR A 188 -13.91 11.91 -4.40
N ILE A 189 -14.44 11.37 -3.29
CA ILE A 189 -15.42 12.08 -2.45
C ILE A 189 -14.81 13.37 -1.90
N GLU A 190 -13.59 13.33 -1.34
CA GLU A 190 -12.91 14.54 -0.89
C GLU A 190 -12.80 15.57 -2.02
N ARG A 191 -12.33 15.14 -3.21
CA ARG A 191 -12.14 16.04 -4.35
C ARG A 191 -13.44 16.70 -4.79
N LEU A 192 -14.55 15.95 -4.79
CA LEU A 192 -15.88 16.47 -5.13
C LEU A 192 -16.41 17.43 -4.07
N LEU A 193 -16.20 17.15 -2.79
CA LEU A 193 -16.61 18.03 -1.69
C LEU A 193 -15.85 19.38 -1.68
N LEU A 194 -14.63 19.41 -2.17
CA LEU A 194 -13.86 20.64 -2.34
C LEU A 194 -14.46 21.56 -3.43
N GLY A 195 -15.21 21.00 -4.39
CA GLY A 195 -15.82 21.76 -5.48
C GLY A 195 -14.78 22.62 -6.23
N ASP A 196 -15.10 23.88 -6.49
CA ASP A 196 -14.22 24.81 -7.21
C ASP A 196 -12.87 25.04 -6.50
N LYS A 197 -12.85 24.97 -5.17
CA LYS A 197 -11.62 25.04 -4.36
C LYS A 197 -10.63 23.92 -4.69
N ALA A 198 -11.09 22.82 -5.28
CA ALA A 198 -10.23 21.73 -5.70
C ALA A 198 -9.22 22.15 -6.81
N ALA A 199 -9.51 23.19 -7.57
CA ALA A 199 -8.63 23.73 -8.61
C ALA A 199 -7.66 24.79 -8.06
N GLU A 200 -7.87 25.30 -6.84
CA GLU A 200 -7.01 26.29 -6.23
C GLU A 200 -5.66 25.69 -5.88
N GLN A 201 -4.59 26.36 -6.27
CA GLN A 201 -3.24 25.97 -5.89
C GLN A 201 -3.09 26.18 -4.38
N LYS A 202 -2.70 25.12 -3.63
CA LYS A 202 -2.32 25.29 -2.22
C LYS A 202 -1.09 26.17 -2.17
N THR A 203 -1.27 27.47 -2.00
CA THR A 203 -0.18 28.39 -1.64
C THR A 203 0.28 27.99 -0.24
N GLN A 204 1.45 27.38 -0.14
CA GLN A 204 2.14 27.28 1.14
C GLN A 204 2.49 28.71 1.55
N SER A 205 1.65 29.31 2.38
CA SER A 205 2.00 30.55 3.06
C SER A 205 3.06 30.19 4.09
N ASN A 206 4.29 30.64 3.90
CA ASN A 206 5.35 30.58 4.89
C ASN A 206 5.12 31.57 6.07
N ILE A 207 3.97 32.27 6.06
CA ILE A 207 3.60 33.22 7.10
C ILE A 207 2.86 32.47 8.19
N SER A 208 3.57 32.14 9.26
CA SER A 208 3.00 31.57 10.48
C SER A 208 2.60 32.69 11.45
N MET A 209 1.74 32.37 12.44
CA MET A 209 1.42 33.31 13.53
C MET A 209 2.69 33.71 14.33
N SER A 210 3.65 32.78 14.50
CA SER A 210 4.97 33.10 15.09
C SER A 210 5.76 34.07 14.24
N PHE A 211 5.79 33.87 12.92
CA PHE A 211 6.46 34.82 12.01
C PHE A 211 5.83 36.22 12.08
N LEU A 212 4.49 36.31 12.15
CA LEU A 212 3.80 37.60 12.29
C LEU A 212 4.09 38.26 13.65
N ALA A 213 4.15 37.49 14.73
CA ALA A 213 4.49 38.00 16.06
C ALA A 213 5.94 38.50 16.13
N GLU A 214 6.89 37.73 15.62
CA GLU A 214 8.32 38.07 15.57
C GLU A 214 8.62 39.33 14.72
N ASN A 215 7.81 39.58 13.71
CA ASN A 215 7.94 40.74 12.83
C ASN A 215 7.00 41.91 13.19
N GLY A 216 6.38 41.89 14.38
CA GLY A 216 5.62 43.03 14.93
C GLY A 216 4.24 43.25 14.31
N PHE A 217 3.68 42.29 13.58
CA PHE A 217 2.35 42.36 12.98
C PHE A 217 1.23 41.89 13.93
N LEU A 218 1.56 41.29 15.07
CA LEU A 218 0.62 40.94 16.13
C LEU A 218 0.98 41.74 17.39
N LYS A 219 0.01 42.50 17.90
CA LYS A 219 0.07 43.20 19.20
C LYS A 219 -0.61 42.38 20.27
#